data_81ba84bae9bfeb0596da26c53259cb0d
#
_entry.id   81ba84bae9bfeb0596da26c53259cb0d
#
_cell.length_a   1.000
_cell.length_b   1.000
_cell.length_c   1.000
_cell.angle_alpha   90.00
_cell.angle_beta   90.00
_cell.angle_gamma   90.00
#
_symmetry.space_group_name_H-M   'P 1'
#
loop_
_entity.id
_entity.type
_entity.pdbx_description
1 polymer ?
#
loop_
_entity_poly.entity_id
_entity_poly.type
_entity_poly.pdbx_seq_one_letter_code
_entity_poly.pdbx_strand_id
1 'polypeptide(L)'
;MYRVEIIANQSVQDDIIETLEENIPKILYTVIPLVHGRGRAGYKLGTSSWPEVNFALFAYVEKEDAPKVKAIIKAVKKQFPDEGVKVFFVKAKNLEKI
;
A
#
# COMPACT_ATOMS: atom_id res chain seq x y z
N MET A 1 -10.29 -11.89 8.92
CA MET A 1 -9.75 -11.18 7.73
C MET A 1 -9.30 -9.78 8.12
N TYR A 2 -8.41 -9.23 7.35
CA TYR A 2 -7.89 -7.89 7.59
C TYR A 2 -7.99 -7.05 6.32
N ARG A 3 -8.33 -5.79 6.48
CA ARG A 3 -8.14 -4.78 5.44
C ARG A 3 -6.71 -4.27 5.54
N VAL A 4 -5.99 -4.37 4.44
CA VAL A 4 -4.66 -3.80 4.31
C VAL A 4 -4.81 -2.45 3.62
N GLU A 5 -4.22 -1.42 4.21
CA GLU A 5 -4.16 -0.09 3.61
C GLU A 5 -2.71 0.25 3.40
N ILE A 6 -2.31 0.39 2.15
CA ILE A 6 -0.95 0.81 1.80
C ILE A 6 -1.04 2.20 1.20
N ILE A 7 -0.31 3.13 1.79
CA ILE A 7 -0.20 4.49 1.28
C ILE A 7 1.29 4.76 1.09
N ALA A 8 1.68 5.03 -0.15
CA ALA A 8 3.09 5.14 -0.48
C ALA A 8 3.29 6.11 -1.64
N ASN A 9 4.54 6.57 -1.78
CA ASN A 9 4.92 7.38 -2.93
C ASN A 9 4.67 6.60 -4.22
N GLN A 10 4.15 7.27 -5.24
CA GLN A 10 3.82 6.65 -6.52
C GLN A 10 5.02 5.95 -7.16
N SER A 11 6.23 6.41 -6.88
CA SER A 11 7.46 5.82 -7.43
C SER A 11 7.67 4.34 -7.08
N VAL A 12 7.08 3.86 -5.98
CA VAL A 12 7.21 2.46 -5.54
C VAL A 12 5.96 1.62 -5.82
N GLN A 13 4.98 2.17 -6.53
CA GLN A 13 3.72 1.48 -6.78
C GLN A 13 3.93 0.13 -7.47
N ASP A 14 4.68 0.12 -8.57
CA ASP A 14 4.88 -1.09 -9.35
C ASP A 14 5.65 -2.15 -8.56
N ASP A 15 6.67 -1.73 -7.82
CA ASP A 15 7.45 -2.65 -6.97
C ASP A 15 6.56 -3.34 -5.93
N ILE A 16 5.68 -2.57 -5.28
CA ILE A 16 4.77 -3.11 -4.28
C ILE A 16 3.79 -4.08 -4.91
N ILE A 17 3.13 -3.69 -6.00
CA ILE A 17 2.12 -4.51 -6.65
C ILE A 17 2.73 -5.81 -7.18
N GLU A 18 3.85 -5.73 -7.87
CA GLU A 18 4.54 -6.91 -8.41
C GLU A 18 4.91 -7.89 -7.30
N THR A 19 5.47 -7.38 -6.21
CA THR A 19 5.88 -8.24 -5.09
C THR A 19 4.68 -8.86 -4.38
N LEU A 20 3.59 -8.11 -4.23
CA LEU A 20 2.36 -8.66 -3.66
C LEU A 20 1.82 -9.79 -4.52
N GLU A 21 1.75 -9.61 -5.83
CA GLU A 21 1.23 -10.62 -6.74
C GLU A 21 2.12 -11.86 -6.82
N GLU A 22 3.42 -11.69 -6.74
CA GLU A 22 4.36 -12.81 -6.72
C GLU A 22 4.22 -13.68 -5.47
N ASN A 23 4.01 -13.06 -4.32
CA ASN A 23 3.99 -13.77 -3.05
C ASN A 23 2.59 -14.19 -2.59
N ILE A 24 1.57 -13.50 -3.07
CA ILE A 24 0.16 -13.81 -2.79
C ILE A 24 -0.57 -13.79 -4.13
N PRO A 25 -0.41 -14.86 -4.96
CA PRO A 25 -0.92 -14.83 -6.35
C PRO A 25 -2.41 -14.59 -6.50
N LYS A 26 -3.20 -14.90 -5.46
CA LYS A 26 -4.66 -14.72 -5.50
C LYS A 26 -5.12 -13.45 -4.81
N ILE A 27 -4.20 -12.56 -4.45
CA ILE A 27 -4.59 -11.34 -3.76
C ILE A 27 -5.53 -10.48 -4.62
N LEU A 28 -6.60 -10.02 -4.00
CA LEU A 28 -7.55 -9.11 -4.62
C LEU A 28 -7.33 -7.74 -4.00
N TYR A 29 -7.11 -6.74 -4.83
CA TYR A 29 -6.80 -5.41 -4.37
C TYR A 29 -7.42 -4.34 -5.26
N THR A 30 -7.53 -3.15 -4.72
CA THR A 30 -7.97 -1.97 -5.46
C THR A 30 -6.92 -0.88 -5.28
N VAL A 31 -6.55 -0.23 -6.36
CA VAL A 31 -5.56 0.84 -6.34
C VAL A 31 -6.21 2.17 -6.71
N ILE A 32 -5.92 3.19 -5.92
CA ILE A 32 -6.17 4.57 -6.29
C ILE A 32 -4.79 5.13 -6.66
N PRO A 33 -4.49 5.28 -7.96
CA PRO A 33 -3.11 5.50 -8.40
C PRO A 33 -2.55 6.89 -8.09
N LEU A 34 -3.42 7.84 -7.77
CA LEU A 34 -2.98 9.19 -7.49
C LEU A 34 -3.83 9.77 -6.38
N VAL A 35 -3.20 9.99 -5.22
CA VAL A 35 -3.84 10.61 -4.05
C VAL A 35 -2.92 11.69 -3.51
N HIS A 36 -3.53 12.73 -2.98
CA HIS A 36 -2.80 13.81 -2.34
C HIS A 36 -2.76 13.60 -0.84
N GLY A 37 -1.75 14.14 -0.20
CA GLY A 37 -1.65 14.00 1.24
C GLY A 37 -0.53 14.83 1.84
N ARG A 38 -0.38 14.71 3.14
CA ARG A 38 0.71 15.32 3.88
C ARG A 38 1.27 14.29 4.85
N GLY A 39 2.55 13.99 4.71
CA GLY A 39 3.29 13.13 5.63
C GLY A 39 4.31 13.94 6.42
N ARG A 40 5.16 13.25 7.16
CA ARG A 40 6.21 13.90 7.94
C ARG A 40 7.23 14.64 7.07
N ALA A 41 7.46 14.13 5.86
CA ALA A 41 8.42 14.73 4.92
C ALA A 41 7.83 15.87 4.10
N GLY A 42 6.51 16.14 4.22
CA GLY A 42 5.87 17.24 3.50
C GLY A 42 4.62 16.82 2.75
N TYR A 43 4.21 17.67 1.84
CA TYR A 43 2.97 17.50 1.07
C TYR A 43 3.19 16.65 -0.17
N LYS A 44 2.15 15.91 -0.56
CA LYS A 44 2.10 15.11 -1.78
C LYS A 44 0.89 15.58 -2.60
N LEU A 45 1.05 16.71 -3.27
CA LEU A 45 -0.06 17.44 -3.91
C LEU A 45 -0.01 17.42 -5.44
N GLY A 46 1.10 16.98 -6.04
CA GLY A 46 1.23 16.95 -7.49
C GLY A 46 1.30 18.33 -8.12
N THR A 47 1.63 19.38 -7.37
CA THR A 47 1.77 20.74 -7.87
C THR A 47 3.23 21.04 -8.22
N SER A 48 3.49 22.19 -8.85
CA SER A 48 4.86 22.58 -9.16
C SER A 48 5.73 22.77 -7.92
N SER A 49 5.14 23.16 -6.78
CA SER A 49 5.84 23.31 -5.51
C SER A 49 5.96 21.98 -4.76
N TRP A 50 4.97 21.09 -4.95
CA TRP A 50 4.90 19.78 -4.28
C TRP A 50 4.57 18.73 -5.33
N PRO A 51 5.53 18.38 -6.22
CA PRO A 51 5.25 17.55 -7.40
C PRO A 51 4.97 16.09 -7.08
N GLU A 52 5.42 15.59 -5.94
CA GLU A 52 5.22 14.21 -5.57
C GLU A 52 3.76 13.91 -5.24
N VAL A 53 3.36 12.70 -5.56
CA VAL A 53 2.03 12.17 -5.23
C VAL A 53 2.17 10.77 -4.63
N ASN A 54 1.15 10.38 -3.89
CA ASN A 54 1.03 9.03 -3.35
C ASN A 54 0.04 8.21 -4.18
N PHE A 55 0.07 6.92 -3.98
CA PHE A 55 -1.03 6.02 -4.33
C PHE A 55 -1.58 5.39 -3.06
N ALA A 56 -2.79 4.87 -3.13
CA ALA A 56 -3.39 4.09 -2.06
C ALA A 56 -3.82 2.73 -2.60
N LEU A 57 -3.54 1.70 -1.86
CA LEU A 57 -3.92 0.33 -2.21
C LEU A 57 -4.71 -0.26 -1.05
N PHE A 58 -5.85 -0.86 -1.37
CA PHE A 58 -6.68 -1.55 -0.40
C PHE A 58 -6.82 -3.01 -0.81
N ALA A 59 -6.61 -3.91 0.14
CA ALA A 59 -6.78 -5.34 -0.07
C ALA A 59 -7.43 -5.94 1.16
N TYR A 60 -8.21 -6.99 0.96
CA TYR A 60 -8.77 -7.76 2.07
C TYR A 60 -8.11 -9.12 2.04
N VAL A 61 -7.37 -9.45 3.09
CA VAL A 61 -6.56 -10.66 3.13
C VAL A 61 -6.92 -11.51 4.33
N GLU A 62 -6.70 -12.81 4.18
CA GLU A 62 -6.86 -13.73 5.30
C GLU A 62 -5.75 -13.51 6.33
N LYS A 63 -6.02 -13.95 7.55
CA LYS A 63 -5.09 -13.80 8.67
C LYS A 63 -3.69 -14.33 8.34
N GLU A 64 -3.62 -15.43 7.60
CA GLU A 64 -2.36 -16.08 7.23
C GLU A 64 -1.51 -15.23 6.28
N ASP A 65 -2.14 -14.38 5.48
CA ASP A 65 -1.45 -13.56 4.50
C ASP A 65 -0.99 -12.21 5.04
N ALA A 66 -1.55 -11.76 6.16
CA ALA A 66 -1.19 -10.48 6.74
C ALA A 66 0.32 -10.37 7.05
N PRO A 67 0.98 -11.38 7.65
CA PRO A 67 2.42 -11.31 7.86
C PRO A 67 3.23 -11.24 6.57
N LYS A 68 2.74 -11.85 5.49
CA LYS A 68 3.40 -11.79 4.18
C LYS A 68 3.38 -10.36 3.65
N VAL A 69 2.24 -9.69 3.74
CA VAL A 69 2.12 -8.28 3.33
C VAL A 69 3.07 -7.41 4.13
N LYS A 70 3.11 -7.60 5.44
CA LYS A 70 4.00 -6.84 6.32
C LYS A 70 5.46 -7.02 5.91
N ALA A 71 5.88 -8.25 5.63
CA ALA A 71 7.25 -8.54 5.23
C ALA A 71 7.60 -7.90 3.89
N ILE A 72 6.66 -7.90 2.94
CA ILE A 72 6.83 -7.27 1.63
C ILE A 72 7.04 -5.76 1.79
N ILE A 73 6.20 -5.11 2.58
CA ILE A 73 6.32 -3.66 2.79
C ILE A 73 7.62 -3.31 3.49
N LYS A 74 8.04 -4.10 4.46
CA LYS A 74 9.35 -3.90 5.11
C LYS A 74 10.50 -4.01 4.12
N ALA A 75 10.45 -4.98 3.21
CA ALA A 75 11.48 -5.17 2.19
C ALA A 75 11.53 -3.99 1.21
N VAL A 76 10.38 -3.52 0.77
CA VAL A 76 10.30 -2.36 -0.12
C VAL A 76 10.83 -1.11 0.58
N LYS A 77 10.45 -0.89 1.83
CA LYS A 77 10.95 0.27 2.60
C LYS A 77 12.46 0.22 2.78
N LYS A 78 13.00 -0.96 2.98
CA LYS A 78 14.46 -1.16 3.10
C LYS A 78 15.18 -0.84 1.79
N GLN A 79 14.59 -1.22 0.66
CA GLN A 79 15.15 -0.95 -0.67
C GLN A 79 15.05 0.52 -1.06
N PHE A 80 13.98 1.19 -0.65
CA PHE A 80 13.72 2.59 -0.97
C PHE A 80 13.52 3.41 0.32
N PRO A 81 14.59 3.60 1.11
CA PRO A 81 14.44 4.18 2.45
C PRO A 81 13.99 5.63 2.46
N ASP A 82 14.21 6.37 1.37
CA ASP A 82 13.82 7.77 1.26
C ASP A 82 12.37 7.95 0.80
N GLU A 83 11.72 6.88 0.36
CA GLU A 83 10.33 6.96 -0.09
C GLU A 83 9.36 6.75 1.06
N GLY A 84 8.25 7.50 1.05
CA GLY A 84 7.19 7.30 2.03
C GLY A 84 6.45 6.01 1.75
N VAL A 85 6.43 5.10 2.71
CA VAL A 85 5.67 3.84 2.61
C VAL A 85 5.03 3.57 3.97
N LYS A 86 3.71 3.46 3.98
CA LYS A 86 2.93 3.14 5.18
C LYS A 86 2.01 1.98 4.90
N VAL A 87 1.87 1.10 5.88
CA VAL A 87 0.90 0.00 5.83
C VAL A 87 0.14 -0.05 7.14
N PHE A 88 -1.16 -0.21 7.03
CA PHE A 88 -2.05 -0.36 8.18
C PHE A 88 -2.89 -1.61 8.00
N PHE A 89 -3.16 -2.29 9.11
CA PHE A 89 -4.02 -3.47 9.12
C PHE A 89 -5.20 -3.19 10.02
N VAL A 90 -6.39 -3.37 9.48
CA VAL A 90 -7.64 -3.15 10.20
C VAL A 90 -8.44 -4.45 10.16
N LYS A 91 -8.93 -4.90 11.30
CA LYS A 91 -9.83 -6.06 11.33
C LYS A 91 -11.06 -5.75 10.50
N ALA A 92 -11.41 -6.65 9.60
CA ALA A 92 -12.54 -6.47 8.72
C ALA A 92 -13.51 -7.64 8.85
N LYS A 93 -14.77 -7.35 8.59
CA LYS A 93 -15.84 -8.33 8.56
C LYS A 93 -16.41 -8.36 7.16
N ASN A 94 -16.44 -9.53 6.56
CA ASN A 94 -16.99 -9.71 5.23
C ASN A 94 -18.41 -10.26 5.33
N LEU A 95 -19.37 -9.58 4.71
CA LEU A 95 -20.74 -10.06 4.59
C LEU A 95 -20.84 -10.87 3.31
N GLU A 96 -20.30 -12.06 3.33
CA GLU A 96 -20.13 -12.90 2.15
C GLU A 96 -21.41 -13.26 1.42
N LYS A 97 -22.53 -13.17 2.11
CA LYS A 97 -23.82 -13.61 1.59
C LYS A 97 -24.67 -12.44 1.07
N ILE A 98 -23.97 -11.46 0.56
CA ILE A 98 -24.64 -10.36 -0.11
C ILE A 98 -25.34 -10.87 -1.37
#